data_1ca9eb25e6ae5416965af3a36d2b1749
#
_entry.id   1ca9eb25e6ae5416965af3a36d2b1749
#
_cell.length_a   1.000
_cell.length_b   1.000
_cell.length_c   1.000
_cell.angle_alpha   90.00
_cell.angle_beta   90.00
_cell.angle_gamma   90.00
#
_symmetry.space_group_name_H-M   'P 1'
#
loop_
_entity.id
_entity.type
_entity.pdbx_description
1 polymer ?
#
loop_
_entity_poly.entity_id
_entity_poly.type
_entity_poly.pdbx_seq_one_letter_code
_entity_poly.pdbx_strand_id
1 'polypeptide(L)'
;MDTLEESLNSFLKQDYPADKCELIIVNDYPMQKLRFEHPQVRIHNFDFTFSTIGDKENYATDLCQGDIICQWDDDDVAVPWHLQNVAKYFTDDVNIMHWNPGVFYNSDAITDITWIGNSGIVFRKSAWEAIGKHPIENAGYDMTFIERLHAHGGRLFATPPKEEASWFYMWGGRGYHMSGQGHDKPGQPNVIQRHSAHIENMRIQGKIPTGEIQLNPNWKHDYTQMLKDYVSRLHNPDVQ
;
A
#
# COMPACT_ATOMS: atom_id res chain seq x y z
N MET A 1 6.81 12.76 2.25
CA MET A 1 7.57 12.23 3.41
C MET A 1 6.66 11.87 4.56
N ASP A 2 5.79 12.77 4.96
CA ASP A 2 4.84 12.53 6.06
C ASP A 2 3.99 11.26 5.88
N THR A 3 3.57 10.93 4.66
CA THR A 3 2.80 9.72 4.37
C THR A 3 3.62 8.46 4.59
N LEU A 4 4.86 8.41 4.08
CA LEU A 4 5.76 7.28 4.30
C LEU A 4 6.07 7.07 5.79
N GLU A 5 6.21 8.15 6.57
CA GLU A 5 6.44 8.05 8.02
C GLU A 5 5.21 7.53 8.77
N GLU A 6 4.00 7.89 8.34
CA GLU A 6 2.76 7.31 8.88
C GLU A 6 2.61 5.83 8.49
N SER A 7 2.91 5.48 7.23
CA SER A 7 2.88 4.10 6.74
C SER A 7 3.93 3.23 7.45
N LEU A 8 5.15 3.71 7.59
CA LEU A 8 6.21 3.03 8.35
C LEU A 8 5.81 2.85 9.83
N ASN A 9 5.22 3.86 10.45
CA ASN A 9 4.73 3.76 11.82
C ASN A 9 3.60 2.72 11.96
N SER A 10 2.77 2.57 10.93
CA SER A 10 1.74 1.54 10.87
C SER A 10 2.33 0.13 10.96
N PHE A 11 3.43 -0.12 10.25
CA PHE A 11 4.15 -1.39 10.34
C PHE A 11 4.77 -1.61 11.72
N LEU A 12 5.43 -0.60 12.27
CA LEU A 12 6.08 -0.69 13.59
C LEU A 12 5.09 -0.91 14.75
N LYS A 13 3.83 -0.55 14.56
CA LYS A 13 2.76 -0.73 15.55
C LYS A 13 1.98 -2.04 15.41
N GLN A 14 2.38 -2.94 14.50
CA GLN A 14 1.67 -4.19 14.32
C GLN A 14 1.77 -5.08 15.56
N ASP A 15 0.62 -5.55 16.05
CA ASP A 15 0.50 -6.59 17.09
C ASP A 15 0.76 -7.98 16.48
N TYR A 16 1.98 -8.18 15.97
CA TYR A 16 2.40 -9.42 15.34
C TYR A 16 3.84 -9.75 15.74
N PRO A 17 4.22 -11.04 15.89
CA PRO A 17 5.58 -11.40 16.31
C PRO A 17 6.65 -10.79 15.39
N ALA A 18 7.56 -10.04 16.01
CA ALA A 18 8.58 -9.27 15.29
C ALA A 18 9.54 -10.14 14.46
N ASP A 19 9.74 -11.38 14.89
CA ASP A 19 10.57 -12.38 14.19
C ASP A 19 9.87 -13.05 12.99
N LYS A 20 8.59 -12.71 12.75
CA LYS A 20 7.77 -13.28 11.67
C LYS A 20 7.35 -12.28 10.61
N CYS A 21 7.79 -11.04 10.70
CA CYS A 21 7.49 -10.03 9.70
C CYS A 21 8.68 -9.12 9.43
N GLU A 22 8.78 -8.65 8.22
CA GLU A 22 9.78 -7.69 7.75
C GLU A 22 9.12 -6.65 6.85
N LEU A 23 9.70 -5.47 6.76
CA LEU A 23 9.32 -4.43 5.83
C LEU A 23 10.47 -4.12 4.89
N ILE A 24 10.20 -4.20 3.59
CA ILE A 24 11.13 -3.80 2.54
C ILE A 24 10.68 -2.47 1.95
N ILE A 25 11.52 -1.46 2.03
CA ILE A 25 11.28 -0.15 1.41
C ILE A 25 12.21 0.01 0.21
N VAL A 26 11.64 0.18 -0.97
CA VAL A 26 12.37 0.44 -2.21
C VAL A 26 12.20 1.91 -2.58
N ASN A 27 13.25 2.69 -2.41
CA ASN A 27 13.30 4.08 -2.80
C ASN A 27 14.10 4.23 -4.09
N ASP A 28 13.42 4.52 -5.17
CA ASP A 28 13.98 4.71 -6.50
C ASP A 28 13.95 6.17 -6.98
N TYR A 29 13.84 7.11 -6.03
CA TYR A 29 14.03 8.53 -6.32
C TYR A 29 15.50 8.91 -6.17
N PRO A 30 16.24 9.15 -7.27
CA PRO A 30 17.70 9.27 -7.24
C PRO A 30 18.24 10.42 -6.38
N MET A 31 17.38 11.41 -6.12
CA MET A 31 17.75 12.60 -5.35
C MET A 31 17.57 12.42 -3.86
N GLN A 32 17.14 11.22 -3.39
CA GLN A 32 16.90 10.92 -1.98
C GLN A 32 17.73 9.73 -1.50
N LYS A 33 18.13 9.80 -0.24
CA LYS A 33 18.65 8.68 0.54
C LYS A 33 17.89 8.56 1.84
N LEU A 34 16.96 7.62 1.92
CA LEU A 34 16.20 7.36 3.14
C LEU A 34 17.05 6.62 4.16
N ARG A 35 16.95 7.02 5.42
CA ARG A 35 17.63 6.43 6.57
C ARG A 35 16.64 6.10 7.67
N PHE A 36 16.67 4.86 8.12
CA PHE A 36 15.98 4.38 9.30
C PHE A 36 16.61 3.07 9.76
N GLU A 37 16.96 2.96 11.03
CA GLU A 37 17.56 1.76 11.59
C GLU A 37 16.55 1.02 12.45
N HIS A 38 16.14 -0.16 12.01
CA HIS A 38 15.25 -1.04 12.74
C HIS A 38 15.47 -2.50 12.27
N PRO A 39 15.49 -3.50 13.17
CA PRO A 39 15.80 -4.89 12.81
C PRO A 39 14.83 -5.52 11.81
N GLN A 40 13.58 -5.05 11.75
CA GLN A 40 12.57 -5.56 10.83
C GLN A 40 12.46 -4.74 9.53
N VAL A 41 13.21 -3.63 9.37
CA VAL A 41 13.07 -2.72 8.22
C VAL A 41 14.35 -2.71 7.43
N ARG A 42 14.24 -2.96 6.13
CA ARG A 42 15.34 -2.84 5.18
C ARG A 42 15.00 -1.80 4.12
N ILE A 43 15.87 -0.80 3.97
CA ILE A 43 15.70 0.27 2.96
C ILE A 43 16.72 0.08 1.85
N HIS A 44 16.23 0.00 0.63
CA HIS A 44 17.03 -0.04 -0.59
C HIS A 44 16.88 1.27 -1.33
N ASN A 45 17.96 2.08 -1.36
CA ASN A 45 18.01 3.34 -2.07
C ASN A 45 18.72 3.15 -3.41
N PHE A 46 18.15 3.68 -4.48
CA PHE A 46 18.69 3.62 -5.83
C PHE A 46 19.07 5.02 -6.33
N ASP A 47 20.04 5.05 -7.22
CA ASP A 47 20.46 6.25 -7.97
C ASP A 47 19.78 6.33 -9.35
N PHE A 48 18.76 5.51 -9.58
CA PHE A 48 17.91 5.48 -10.77
C PHE A 48 16.46 5.25 -10.40
N THR A 49 15.54 5.53 -11.31
CA THR A 49 14.12 5.20 -11.20
C THR A 49 13.82 3.94 -12.02
N PHE A 50 13.07 3.00 -11.48
CA PHE A 50 12.58 1.83 -12.21
C PHE A 50 11.73 2.25 -13.41
N SER A 51 11.77 1.47 -14.48
CA SER A 51 11.05 1.78 -15.72
C SER A 51 9.53 1.73 -15.54
N THR A 52 9.06 0.86 -14.64
CA THR A 52 7.64 0.70 -14.32
C THR A 52 7.43 0.43 -12.83
N ILE A 53 6.20 0.65 -12.35
CA ILE A 53 5.79 0.28 -11.00
C ILE A 53 5.89 -1.23 -10.81
N GLY A 54 5.40 -2.02 -11.79
CA GLY A 54 5.48 -3.48 -11.72
C GLY A 54 6.91 -4.02 -11.61
N ASP A 55 7.88 -3.38 -12.27
CA ASP A 55 9.29 -3.74 -12.15
C ASP A 55 9.84 -3.45 -10.74
N LYS A 56 9.48 -2.30 -10.17
CA LYS A 56 9.83 -1.93 -8.80
C LYS A 56 9.22 -2.89 -7.76
N GLU A 57 7.96 -3.26 -7.92
CA GLU A 57 7.29 -4.21 -7.03
C GLU A 57 7.87 -5.62 -7.14
N ASN A 58 8.25 -6.05 -8.35
CA ASN A 58 8.96 -7.30 -8.56
C ASN A 58 10.28 -7.32 -7.79
N TYR A 59 11.04 -6.23 -7.88
CA TYR A 59 12.30 -6.11 -7.12
C TYR A 59 12.06 -6.17 -5.61
N ALA A 60 11.08 -5.45 -5.09
CA ALA A 60 10.73 -5.46 -3.67
C ALA A 60 10.31 -6.87 -3.21
N THR A 61 9.47 -7.55 -3.99
CA THR A 61 8.99 -8.91 -3.70
C THR A 61 10.13 -9.95 -3.73
N ASP A 62 11.05 -9.84 -4.67
CA ASP A 62 12.24 -10.72 -4.75
C ASP A 62 13.09 -10.61 -3.47
N LEU A 63 13.20 -9.43 -2.86
CA LEU A 63 13.94 -9.20 -1.62
C LEU A 63 13.27 -9.76 -0.37
N CYS A 64 11.95 -9.96 -0.38
CA CYS A 64 11.21 -10.49 0.76
C CYS A 64 11.63 -11.93 1.05
N GLN A 65 11.80 -12.24 2.34
CA GLN A 65 12.11 -13.59 2.83
C GLN A 65 10.87 -14.38 3.21
N GLY A 66 9.77 -13.69 3.49
CA GLY A 66 8.50 -14.29 3.86
C GLY A 66 7.78 -14.97 2.70
N ASP A 67 6.95 -15.98 3.02
CA ASP A 67 6.13 -16.72 2.05
C ASP A 67 4.84 -15.96 1.67
N ILE A 68 4.40 -15.06 2.54
CA ILE A 68 3.22 -14.24 2.36
C ILE A 68 3.67 -12.78 2.17
N ILE A 69 3.28 -12.20 1.08
CA ILE A 69 3.59 -10.81 0.72
C ILE A 69 2.36 -9.95 0.99
N CYS A 70 2.54 -8.92 1.79
CA CYS A 70 1.55 -7.88 2.03
C CYS A 70 2.00 -6.61 1.28
N GLN A 71 1.24 -6.20 0.28
CA GLN A 71 1.44 -4.90 -0.36
C GLN A 71 1.24 -3.82 0.70
N TRP A 72 2.21 -2.93 0.82
CA TRP A 72 2.20 -1.88 1.83
C TRP A 72 2.52 -0.54 1.19
N ASP A 73 1.47 0.18 0.82
CA ASP A 73 1.63 1.45 0.12
C ASP A 73 2.19 2.54 1.05
N ASP A 74 3.01 3.41 0.50
CA ASP A 74 3.76 4.43 1.26
C ASP A 74 2.90 5.62 1.69
N ASP A 75 1.63 5.63 1.31
CA ASP A 75 0.65 6.66 1.67
C ASP A 75 -0.59 6.13 2.40
N ASP A 76 -0.67 4.83 2.66
CA ASP A 76 -1.76 4.21 3.41
C ASP A 76 -1.40 3.92 4.87
N VAL A 77 -2.41 3.64 5.69
CA VAL A 77 -2.26 3.37 7.12
C VAL A 77 -2.95 2.07 7.52
N ALA A 78 -2.19 1.16 8.11
CA ALA A 78 -2.73 -0.04 8.74
C ALA A 78 -2.76 0.10 10.26
N VAL A 79 -3.85 -0.34 10.91
CA VAL A 79 -3.94 -0.35 12.38
C VAL A 79 -3.26 -1.59 12.98
N PRO A 80 -2.96 -1.61 14.30
CA PRO A 80 -2.10 -2.64 14.92
C PRO A 80 -2.49 -4.09 14.69
N TRP A 81 -3.75 -4.41 14.53
CA TRP A 81 -4.24 -5.78 14.32
C TRP A 81 -4.28 -6.24 12.85
N HIS A 82 -3.74 -5.45 11.91
CA HIS A 82 -3.80 -5.79 10.48
C HIS A 82 -3.10 -7.11 10.15
N LEU A 83 -1.83 -7.29 10.58
CA LEU A 83 -1.10 -8.54 10.30
C LEU A 83 -1.68 -9.76 11.04
N GLN A 84 -2.28 -9.58 12.22
CA GLN A 84 -3.04 -10.65 12.88
C GLN A 84 -4.24 -11.08 12.04
N ASN A 85 -4.97 -10.13 11.48
CA ASN A 85 -6.09 -10.40 10.59
C ASN A 85 -5.62 -11.07 9.29
N VAL A 86 -4.50 -10.63 8.71
CA VAL A 86 -3.88 -11.31 7.57
C VAL A 86 -3.62 -12.77 7.90
N ALA A 87 -2.94 -13.05 9.02
CA ALA A 87 -2.64 -14.42 9.44
C ALA A 87 -3.89 -15.26 9.73
N LYS A 88 -4.98 -14.64 10.22
CA LYS A 88 -6.25 -15.31 10.50
C LYS A 88 -6.98 -15.74 9.23
N TYR A 89 -6.99 -14.91 8.20
CA TYR A 89 -7.78 -15.12 7.00
C TYR A 89 -7.01 -15.69 5.82
N PHE A 90 -5.69 -15.53 5.80
CA PHE A 90 -4.82 -16.05 4.75
C PHE A 90 -4.43 -17.50 5.03
N THR A 91 -5.35 -18.41 4.77
CA THR A 91 -5.18 -19.87 4.98
C THR A 91 -4.39 -20.54 3.84
N ASP A 92 -4.02 -21.80 3.97
CA ASP A 92 -3.15 -22.51 3.01
C ASP A 92 -3.74 -22.63 1.60
N ASP A 93 -5.05 -22.58 1.47
CA ASP A 93 -5.78 -22.63 0.20
C ASP A 93 -6.00 -21.25 -0.46
N VAL A 94 -5.56 -20.16 0.18
CA VAL A 94 -5.71 -18.79 -0.34
C VAL A 94 -4.46 -18.36 -1.10
N ASN A 95 -4.61 -18.02 -2.38
CA ASN A 95 -3.52 -17.49 -3.20
C ASN A 95 -3.42 -15.97 -3.14
N ILE A 96 -4.55 -15.30 -2.96
CA ILE A 96 -4.64 -13.85 -2.84
C ILE A 96 -5.74 -13.48 -1.85
N MET A 97 -5.49 -12.47 -1.05
CA MET A 97 -6.47 -11.88 -0.15
C MET A 97 -6.59 -10.37 -0.44
N HIS A 98 -7.79 -9.94 -0.79
CA HIS A 98 -8.11 -8.52 -0.79
C HIS A 98 -8.58 -8.11 0.60
N TRP A 99 -8.00 -7.02 1.11
CA TRP A 99 -8.42 -6.47 2.38
C TRP A 99 -9.63 -5.56 2.19
N ASN A 100 -10.81 -6.15 2.15
CA ASN A 100 -12.08 -5.45 2.09
C ASN A 100 -12.93 -5.87 3.31
N PRO A 101 -13.41 -4.96 4.15
CA PRO A 101 -13.46 -3.53 3.92
C PRO A 101 -12.21 -2.80 4.39
N GLY A 102 -11.65 -1.97 3.55
CA GLY A 102 -10.84 -0.84 3.98
C GLY A 102 -11.75 0.34 4.29
N VAL A 103 -11.25 1.31 4.99
CA VAL A 103 -11.92 2.59 5.15
C VAL A 103 -11.26 3.63 4.25
N PHE A 104 -12.09 4.33 3.52
CA PHE A 104 -11.64 5.40 2.66
C PHE A 104 -11.54 6.69 3.48
N TYR A 105 -10.34 7.27 3.57
CA TYR A 105 -10.10 8.49 4.30
C TYR A 105 -9.83 9.64 3.33
N ASN A 106 -10.80 10.53 3.23
CA ASN A 106 -10.72 11.69 2.35
C ASN A 106 -11.17 12.94 3.10
N SER A 107 -10.29 13.95 3.16
CA SER A 107 -10.61 15.25 3.76
C SER A 107 -11.24 15.15 5.17
N ASP A 108 -10.61 14.31 6.02
CA ASP A 108 -11.03 14.03 7.40
C ASP A 108 -12.34 13.23 7.56
N ALA A 109 -12.87 12.67 6.47
CA ALA A 109 -14.04 11.80 6.49
C ALA A 109 -13.66 10.32 6.23
N ILE A 110 -14.23 9.43 7.04
CA ILE A 110 -14.15 7.99 6.83
C ILE A 110 -15.42 7.54 6.10
N THR A 111 -15.25 6.83 4.99
CA THR A 111 -16.34 6.21 4.26
C THR A 111 -16.03 4.74 4.00
N ASP A 112 -17.09 3.92 3.89
CA ASP A 112 -16.94 2.53 3.47
C ASP A 112 -16.46 2.47 2.03
N ILE A 113 -15.54 1.52 1.76
CA ILE A 113 -15.22 1.09 0.41
C ILE A 113 -15.43 -0.40 0.28
N THR A 114 -15.87 -0.83 -0.88
CA THR A 114 -16.11 -2.24 -1.17
C THR A 114 -14.92 -2.89 -1.88
N TRP A 115 -14.03 -2.09 -2.44
CA TRP A 115 -12.85 -2.55 -3.17
C TRP A 115 -11.80 -1.45 -3.29
N ILE A 116 -10.54 -1.75 -2.95
CA ILE A 116 -9.44 -0.78 -2.88
C ILE A 116 -8.37 -0.99 -3.95
N GLY A 117 -8.61 -1.79 -4.97
CA GLY A 117 -7.60 -2.05 -5.98
C GLY A 117 -6.39 -2.78 -5.42
N ASN A 118 -5.18 -2.28 -5.70
CA ASN A 118 -3.93 -2.93 -5.29
C ASN A 118 -3.55 -2.67 -3.83
N SER A 119 -4.07 -1.62 -3.24
CA SER A 119 -3.73 -1.26 -1.86
C SER A 119 -4.14 -2.34 -0.86
N GLY A 120 -3.21 -2.78 -0.02
CA GLY A 120 -3.44 -3.82 0.97
C GLY A 120 -3.65 -5.23 0.40
N ILE A 121 -3.28 -5.51 -0.86
CA ILE A 121 -3.31 -6.88 -1.41
C ILE A 121 -2.30 -7.76 -0.67
N VAL A 122 -2.76 -8.97 -0.36
CA VAL A 122 -1.92 -10.02 0.22
C VAL A 122 -1.89 -11.22 -0.73
N PHE A 123 -0.71 -11.76 -0.98
CA PHE A 123 -0.54 -12.91 -1.88
C PHE A 123 0.62 -13.82 -1.47
N ARG A 124 0.58 -15.07 -1.95
CA ARG A 124 1.73 -15.98 -1.77
C ARG A 124 2.84 -15.66 -2.75
N LYS A 125 4.07 -15.60 -2.24
CA LYS A 125 5.26 -15.43 -3.08
C LYS A 125 5.37 -16.53 -4.15
N SER A 126 5.06 -17.77 -3.79
CA SER A 126 5.06 -18.90 -4.74
C SER A 126 4.00 -18.75 -5.85
N ALA A 127 2.84 -18.19 -5.57
CA ALA A 127 1.83 -17.91 -6.59
C ALA A 127 2.29 -16.78 -7.53
N TRP A 128 2.87 -15.71 -6.98
CA TRP A 128 3.47 -14.63 -7.75
C TRP A 128 4.58 -15.13 -8.70
N GLU A 129 5.45 -16.03 -8.25
CA GLU A 129 6.45 -16.68 -9.09
C GLU A 129 5.80 -17.51 -10.21
N ALA A 130 4.80 -18.32 -9.87
CA ALA A 130 4.13 -19.24 -10.79
C ALA A 130 3.39 -18.51 -11.93
N ILE A 131 2.85 -17.32 -11.68
CA ILE A 131 2.15 -16.52 -12.71
C ILE A 131 3.08 -15.60 -13.52
N GLY A 132 4.38 -15.63 -13.27
CA GLY A 132 5.38 -14.85 -13.99
C GLY A 132 5.54 -13.43 -13.44
N LYS A 133 5.28 -13.23 -12.13
CA LYS A 133 5.49 -11.97 -11.40
C LYS A 133 4.49 -10.86 -11.79
N HIS A 134 4.68 -9.64 -11.27
CA HIS A 134 3.89 -8.47 -11.70
C HIS A 134 4.19 -8.12 -13.15
N PRO A 135 3.18 -7.67 -13.93
CA PRO A 135 3.39 -7.13 -15.26
C PRO A 135 4.34 -5.92 -15.24
N ILE A 136 5.21 -5.82 -16.24
CA ILE A 136 6.14 -4.69 -16.40
C ILE A 136 5.39 -3.50 -17.03
N GLU A 137 4.49 -2.91 -16.25
CA GLU A 137 3.57 -1.86 -16.68
C GLU A 137 3.41 -0.81 -15.58
N ASN A 138 2.97 0.40 -15.95
CA ASN A 138 2.70 1.50 -15.01
C ASN A 138 1.21 1.68 -14.70
N ALA A 139 0.33 1.31 -15.62
CA ALA A 139 -1.12 1.49 -15.47
C ALA A 139 -1.84 0.16 -15.69
N GLY A 140 -2.72 -0.20 -14.74
CA GLY A 140 -3.47 -1.45 -14.81
C GLY A 140 -2.65 -2.72 -14.50
N TYR A 141 -1.39 -2.57 -14.13
CA TYR A 141 -0.52 -3.70 -13.75
C TYR A 141 -1.11 -4.49 -12.58
N ASP A 142 -1.74 -3.81 -11.65
CA ASP A 142 -2.44 -4.37 -10.48
C ASP A 142 -3.62 -5.25 -10.90
N MET A 143 -4.45 -4.75 -11.80
CA MET A 143 -5.59 -5.51 -12.35
C MET A 143 -5.12 -6.75 -13.11
N THR A 144 -4.13 -6.58 -13.99
CA THR A 144 -3.54 -7.70 -14.74
C THR A 144 -2.90 -8.74 -13.81
N PHE A 145 -2.25 -8.30 -12.73
CA PHE A 145 -1.69 -9.17 -11.71
C PHE A 145 -2.78 -9.98 -11.00
N ILE A 146 -3.83 -9.31 -10.54
CA ILE A 146 -4.98 -9.95 -9.89
C ILE A 146 -5.64 -10.98 -10.84
N GLU A 147 -5.87 -10.62 -12.10
CA GLU A 147 -6.44 -11.52 -13.11
C GLU A 147 -5.58 -12.77 -13.32
N ARG A 148 -4.24 -12.62 -13.36
CA ARG A 148 -3.32 -13.76 -13.48
C ARG A 148 -3.39 -14.66 -12.25
N LEU A 149 -3.45 -14.11 -11.03
CA LEU A 149 -3.64 -14.88 -9.80
C LEU A 149 -4.97 -15.63 -9.82
N HIS A 150 -6.04 -14.99 -10.29
CA HIS A 150 -7.35 -15.62 -10.46
C HIS A 150 -7.29 -16.79 -11.43
N ALA A 151 -6.62 -16.63 -12.57
CA ALA A 151 -6.47 -17.68 -13.58
C ALA A 151 -5.57 -18.82 -13.07
N HIS A 152 -4.63 -18.57 -12.16
CA HIS A 152 -3.77 -19.60 -11.58
C HIS A 152 -4.54 -20.60 -10.70
N GLY A 153 -5.67 -20.20 -10.14
CA GLY A 153 -6.54 -21.06 -9.33
C GLY A 153 -6.26 -20.98 -7.83
N GLY A 154 -6.98 -21.82 -7.08
CA GLY A 154 -7.01 -21.77 -5.62
C GLY A 154 -8.15 -20.87 -5.10
N ARG A 155 -8.27 -20.76 -3.78
CA ARG A 155 -9.21 -19.85 -3.15
C ARG A 155 -8.66 -18.42 -3.23
N LEU A 156 -9.41 -17.54 -3.87
CA LEU A 156 -8.93 -16.25 -4.30
C LEU A 156 -9.08 -15.15 -3.25
N PHE A 157 -10.13 -15.23 -2.45
CA PHE A 157 -10.45 -14.18 -1.49
C PHE A 157 -10.74 -14.73 -0.11
N ALA A 158 -10.21 -14.05 0.88
CA ALA A 158 -10.74 -14.05 2.23
C ALA A 158 -11.15 -12.61 2.56
N THR A 159 -12.44 -12.38 2.71
CA THR A 159 -12.97 -11.07 3.07
C THR A 159 -13.34 -11.07 4.55
N PRO A 160 -12.60 -10.35 5.40
CA PRO A 160 -12.98 -10.16 6.79
C PRO A 160 -14.32 -9.45 6.91
N PRO A 161 -15.06 -9.64 8.01
CA PRO A 161 -16.25 -8.83 8.30
C PRO A 161 -15.85 -7.34 8.48
N LYS A 162 -16.79 -6.44 8.24
CA LYS A 162 -16.57 -4.98 8.34
C LYS A 162 -16.05 -4.55 9.71
N GLU A 163 -16.45 -5.26 10.74
CA GLU A 163 -16.05 -5.04 12.12
C GLU A 163 -14.57 -5.29 12.36
N GLU A 164 -13.93 -6.04 11.47
CA GLU A 164 -12.51 -6.36 11.51
C GLU A 164 -11.70 -5.51 10.52
N ALA A 165 -12.25 -4.41 10.05
CA ALA A 165 -11.50 -3.47 9.20
C ALA A 165 -10.19 -3.06 9.87
N SER A 166 -9.13 -2.95 9.06
CA SER A 166 -7.78 -2.70 9.58
C SER A 166 -6.90 -1.86 8.66
N TRP A 167 -7.46 -1.31 7.58
CA TRP A 167 -6.74 -0.56 6.58
C TRP A 167 -7.44 0.77 6.28
N PHE A 168 -6.66 1.85 6.22
CA PHE A 168 -7.07 3.16 5.74
C PHE A 168 -6.46 3.40 4.37
N TYR A 169 -7.31 3.48 3.37
CA TYR A 169 -6.93 3.93 2.05
C TYR A 169 -6.98 5.45 2.02
N MET A 170 -5.82 6.08 1.95
CA MET A 170 -5.67 7.51 2.09
C MET A 170 -5.83 8.20 0.74
N TRP A 171 -7.01 8.76 0.48
CA TRP A 171 -7.35 9.44 -0.77
C TRP A 171 -7.37 10.96 -0.60
N GLY A 172 -7.26 11.68 -1.71
CA GLY A 172 -7.57 13.10 -1.69
C GLY A 172 -6.44 14.04 -1.29
N GLY A 173 -5.36 14.08 -2.05
CA GLY A 173 -4.35 15.16 -1.97
C GLY A 173 -3.14 14.87 -1.10
N ARG A 174 -3.05 13.70 -0.48
CA ARG A 174 -1.86 13.26 0.27
C ARG A 174 -0.91 12.40 -0.57
N GLY A 175 -1.45 11.63 -1.50
CA GLY A 175 -0.70 10.73 -2.37
C GLY A 175 -0.57 11.24 -3.80
N TYR A 176 0.35 10.64 -4.54
CA TYR A 176 0.60 10.93 -5.96
C TYR A 176 -0.16 9.91 -6.83
N HIS A 177 -1.43 9.68 -6.53
CA HIS A 177 -2.23 8.68 -7.24
C HIS A 177 -2.33 8.98 -8.73
N MET A 178 -1.91 8.04 -9.56
CA MET A 178 -2.04 8.16 -11.01
C MET A 178 -3.51 8.26 -11.43
N SER A 179 -4.39 7.52 -10.76
CA SER A 179 -5.85 7.58 -10.94
C SER A 179 -6.45 8.95 -10.64
N GLY A 180 -5.84 9.73 -9.72
CA GLY A 180 -6.23 11.12 -9.43
C GLY A 180 -6.00 12.10 -10.59
N GLN A 181 -5.22 11.72 -11.60
CA GLN A 181 -4.99 12.51 -12.82
C GLN A 181 -6.11 12.40 -13.85
N GLY A 182 -7.16 11.61 -13.56
CA GLY A 182 -8.31 11.43 -14.44
C GLY A 182 -8.02 10.54 -15.66
N HIS A 183 -9.06 10.30 -16.46
CA HIS A 183 -8.97 9.47 -17.66
C HIS A 183 -8.24 10.18 -18.83
N ASP A 184 -7.67 9.39 -19.73
CA ASP A 184 -7.08 9.90 -20.95
C ASP A 184 -8.15 10.51 -21.86
N LYS A 185 -7.80 11.68 -22.44
CA LYS A 185 -8.67 12.42 -23.39
C LYS A 185 -7.92 12.65 -24.68
N PRO A 186 -8.58 12.54 -25.84
CA PRO A 186 -7.96 12.83 -27.13
C PRO A 186 -7.32 14.23 -27.15
N GLY A 187 -6.09 14.31 -27.64
CA GLY A 187 -5.35 15.57 -27.76
C GLY A 187 -4.77 16.14 -26.48
N GLN A 188 -4.88 15.42 -25.36
CA GLN A 188 -4.23 15.78 -24.09
C GLN A 188 -3.10 14.80 -23.76
N PRO A 189 -2.11 15.21 -22.92
CA PRO A 189 -1.13 14.28 -22.37
C PRO A 189 -1.83 13.10 -21.69
N ASN A 190 -1.30 11.90 -21.87
CA ASN A 190 -1.84 10.73 -21.20
C ASN A 190 -1.62 10.78 -19.67
N VAL A 191 -2.24 9.87 -18.93
CA VAL A 191 -2.18 9.85 -17.46
C VAL A 191 -0.75 9.80 -16.93
N ILE A 192 0.13 9.04 -17.57
CA ILE A 192 1.54 8.90 -17.17
C ILE A 192 2.27 10.23 -17.35
N GLN A 193 2.07 10.90 -18.48
CA GLN A 193 2.69 12.21 -18.74
C GLN A 193 2.20 13.29 -17.77
N ARG A 194 0.89 13.30 -17.45
CA ARG A 194 0.32 14.24 -16.46
C ARG A 194 0.89 13.97 -15.07
N HIS A 195 0.98 12.70 -14.68
CA HIS A 195 1.56 12.29 -13.40
C HIS A 195 3.04 12.70 -13.31
N SER A 196 3.84 12.39 -14.32
CA SER A 196 5.26 12.80 -14.37
C SER A 196 5.43 14.32 -14.30
N ALA A 197 4.59 15.08 -15.01
CA ALA A 197 4.61 16.53 -14.94
C ALA A 197 4.21 17.06 -13.55
N HIS A 198 3.28 16.40 -12.88
CA HIS A 198 2.90 16.73 -11.51
C HIS A 198 4.07 16.54 -10.54
N ILE A 199 4.72 15.39 -10.58
CA ILE A 199 5.90 15.08 -9.74
C ILE A 199 7.03 16.11 -10.01
N GLU A 200 7.33 16.40 -11.27
CA GLU A 200 8.35 17.37 -11.61
C GLU A 200 8.01 18.79 -11.09
N ASN A 201 6.74 19.18 -11.17
CA ASN A 201 6.29 20.45 -10.61
C ASN A 201 6.45 20.50 -9.08
N MET A 202 6.13 19.41 -8.38
CA MET A 202 6.34 19.29 -6.94
C MET A 202 7.84 19.37 -6.58
N ARG A 203 8.70 18.76 -7.39
CA ARG A 203 10.15 18.85 -7.23
C ARG A 203 10.65 20.29 -7.40
N ILE A 204 10.24 20.98 -8.45
CA ILE A 204 10.58 22.39 -8.72
C ILE A 204 10.11 23.28 -7.56
N GLN A 205 8.94 23.01 -6.98
CA GLN A 205 8.42 23.75 -5.84
C GLN A 205 9.10 23.41 -4.50
N GLY A 206 10.09 22.51 -4.49
CA GLY A 206 10.76 22.06 -3.28
C GLY A 206 9.86 21.28 -2.31
N LYS A 207 8.75 20.75 -2.80
CA LYS A 207 7.80 19.94 -1.98
C LYS A 207 8.25 18.50 -1.81
N ILE A 208 9.13 18.02 -2.68
CA ILE A 208 9.76 16.70 -2.55
C ILE A 208 11.14 16.93 -1.93
N PRO A 209 11.40 16.49 -0.71
CA PRO A 209 12.69 16.66 -0.07
C PRO A 209 13.76 15.85 -0.81
N THR A 210 14.99 16.34 -0.81
CA THR A 210 16.16 15.71 -1.44
C THR A 210 17.32 15.58 -0.47
N GLY A 211 18.31 14.77 -0.81
CA GLY A 211 19.47 14.51 0.02
C GLY A 211 19.27 13.32 0.95
N GLU A 212 20.01 13.30 2.05
CA GLU A 212 19.89 12.27 3.07
C GLU A 212 18.77 12.64 4.04
N ILE A 213 17.79 11.74 4.20
CA ILE A 213 16.56 11.97 4.94
C ILE A 213 16.44 10.93 6.05
N GLN A 214 16.51 11.38 7.28
CA GLN A 214 16.22 10.55 8.44
C GLN A 214 14.70 10.44 8.60
N LEU A 215 14.15 9.23 8.51
CA LEU A 215 12.73 8.97 8.76
C LEU A 215 12.43 9.01 10.26
N ASN A 216 11.31 9.65 10.62
CA ASN A 216 10.81 9.77 11.98
C ASN A 216 9.36 9.25 12.05
N PRO A 217 9.16 7.92 12.12
CA PRO A 217 7.84 7.32 12.05
C PRO A 217 6.90 7.84 13.13
N ASN A 218 5.78 8.39 12.73
CA ASN A 218 4.73 8.84 13.65
C ASN A 218 3.37 8.88 12.94
N TRP A 219 2.31 8.81 13.72
CA TRP A 219 0.95 9.04 13.24
C TRP A 219 0.50 10.45 13.55
N LYS A 220 -0.16 11.09 12.61
CA LYS A 220 -0.78 12.42 12.78
C LYS A 220 -2.12 12.36 13.51
N HIS A 221 -2.77 11.21 13.46
CA HIS A 221 -4.08 10.95 14.06
C HIS A 221 -4.06 9.65 14.87
N ASP A 222 -4.98 9.50 15.80
CA ASP A 222 -5.25 8.20 16.44
C ASP A 222 -6.14 7.36 15.52
N TYR A 223 -5.52 6.75 14.49
CA TYR A 223 -6.22 5.90 13.53
C TYR A 223 -6.90 4.70 14.21
N THR A 224 -6.35 4.21 15.30
CA THR A 224 -6.94 3.12 16.07
C THR A 224 -8.28 3.54 16.67
N GLN A 225 -8.35 4.71 17.30
CA GLN A 225 -9.58 5.21 17.87
C GLN A 225 -10.59 5.60 16.77
N MET A 226 -10.12 6.24 15.70
CA MET A 226 -10.96 6.60 14.56
C MET A 226 -11.66 5.38 13.95
N LEU A 227 -10.96 4.27 13.79
CA LEU A 227 -11.55 3.04 13.25
C LEU A 227 -12.52 2.39 14.23
N LYS A 228 -12.22 2.37 15.53
CA LYS A 228 -13.14 1.87 16.56
C LYS A 228 -14.46 2.68 16.58
N ASP A 229 -14.35 3.99 16.49
CA ASP A 229 -15.53 4.89 16.45
C ASP A 229 -16.36 4.65 15.19
N TYR A 230 -15.70 4.42 14.06
CA TYR A 230 -16.36 4.10 12.81
C TYR A 230 -17.12 2.77 12.90
N VAL A 231 -16.47 1.69 13.37
CA VAL A 231 -17.08 0.36 13.55
C VAL A 231 -18.23 0.43 14.55
N SER A 232 -18.08 1.18 15.64
CA SER A 232 -19.15 1.37 16.64
C SER A 232 -20.41 2.00 16.02
N ARG A 233 -20.26 2.93 15.09
CA ARG A 233 -21.39 3.56 14.35
C ARG A 233 -22.09 2.60 13.40
N LEU A 234 -21.37 1.62 12.83
CA LEU A 234 -22.00 0.58 12.00
C LEU A 234 -23.02 -0.27 12.79
N HIS A 235 -22.77 -0.47 14.08
CA HIS A 235 -23.66 -1.26 14.97
C HIS A 235 -24.81 -0.41 15.57
N ASN A 236 -24.63 0.91 15.63
CA ASN A 236 -25.60 1.84 16.24
C ASN A 236 -25.86 3.04 15.32
N PRO A 237 -26.59 2.86 14.19
CA PRO A 237 -26.82 3.91 13.21
C PRO A 237 -27.64 5.11 13.74
N ASP A 238 -28.29 4.95 14.89
CA ASP A 238 -29.12 6.00 15.53
C ASP A 238 -28.32 6.96 16.42
N VAL A 239 -27.01 6.76 16.59
CA VAL A 239 -26.13 7.65 17.34
C VAL A 239 -25.42 8.56 16.34
N GLN A 240 -26.06 9.71 16.03
CA GLN A 240 -25.45 10.83 15.29
C GLN A 240 -24.81 11.83 16.25
#